data_b12720c92bf0ecc43ef92e62aa88753b
#
_entry.id   b12720c92bf0ecc43ef92e62aa88753b
#
_cell.length_a   1.000
_cell.length_b   1.000
_cell.length_c   1.000
_cell.angle_alpha   90.00
_cell.angle_beta   90.00
_cell.angle_gamma   90.00
#
_symmetry.space_group_name_H-M   'P 1'
#
loop_
_entity.id
_entity.type
_entity.pdbx_description
1 polymer ?
#
loop_
_entity_poly.entity_id
_entity_poly.type
_entity_poly.pdbx_seq_one_letter_code
_entity_poly.pdbx_strand_id
1 'polypeptide(L)'
;EGWSGYFPIHHESGGNMDKRLVLSWLQDVLNQPNTTFIFHNAMYDVCWLRKEGLSIKGHIVDTMIAASLIDENRLSYRLDILAKHYVGIGKDENVLQAAAKEYGLDAKKDMWRLPALFVGQYAERDAESTLKLWQRLKIELYNQELMDVFTLETKLFPCLVDMRFKGVRV
;
A
#
# COMPACT_ATOMS: atom_id res chain seq x y z
N GLU A 1 -9.10 -17.32 -6.95
CA GLU A 1 -10.07 -16.37 -6.39
C GLU A 1 -9.37 -15.58 -5.28
N GLY A 2 -9.44 -14.26 -5.37
CA GLY A 2 -8.85 -13.37 -4.37
C GLY A 2 -9.84 -13.11 -3.23
N TRP A 3 -9.32 -12.76 -2.06
CA TRP A 3 -10.08 -12.21 -0.97
C TRP A 3 -9.40 -10.93 -0.49
N SER A 4 -10.12 -10.04 0.17
CA SER A 4 -9.61 -8.88 0.87
C SER A 4 -9.95 -8.97 2.35
N GLY A 5 -9.11 -8.37 3.19
CA GLY A 5 -9.35 -8.34 4.62
C GLY A 5 -8.61 -7.18 5.27
N TYR A 6 -9.21 -6.62 6.28
CA TYR A 6 -8.62 -5.61 7.14
C TYR A 6 -8.28 -6.21 8.50
N PHE A 7 -7.04 -6.01 8.96
CA PHE A 7 -6.53 -6.55 10.23
C PHE A 7 -6.22 -5.40 11.21
N PRO A 8 -7.22 -4.89 11.94
CA PRO A 8 -7.03 -3.78 12.87
C PRO A 8 -6.23 -4.24 14.09
N ILE A 9 -5.14 -3.53 14.41
CA ILE A 9 -4.26 -3.87 15.53
C ILE A 9 -3.97 -2.70 16.47
N HIS A 10 -4.39 -1.48 16.11
CA HIS A 10 -4.05 -0.30 16.90
C HIS A 10 -5.04 0.86 16.70
N HIS A 11 -6.35 0.58 16.75
CA HIS A 11 -7.36 1.63 16.81
C HIS A 11 -7.59 2.07 18.25
N GLU A 12 -7.70 3.38 18.49
CA GLU A 12 -7.98 3.95 19.82
C GLU A 12 -9.38 3.58 20.29
N SER A 13 -10.37 3.62 19.40
CA SER A 13 -11.78 3.32 19.72
C SER A 13 -12.10 1.81 19.78
N GLY A 14 -11.10 0.93 19.70
CA GLY A 14 -11.29 -0.52 19.82
C GLY A 14 -11.57 -1.23 18.49
N GLY A 15 -12.04 -2.49 18.62
CA GLY A 15 -12.22 -3.38 17.47
C GLY A 15 -10.90 -4.01 16.98
N ASN A 16 -9.85 -3.96 17.79
CA ASN A 16 -8.53 -4.50 17.44
C ASN A 16 -8.48 -6.02 17.60
N MET A 17 -7.75 -6.65 16.69
CA MET A 17 -7.30 -8.04 16.81
C MET A 17 -6.06 -8.13 17.70
N ASP A 18 -5.71 -9.34 18.14
CA ASP A 18 -4.45 -9.55 18.85
C ASP A 18 -3.25 -9.22 17.93
N LYS A 19 -2.54 -8.15 18.28
CA LYS A 19 -1.41 -7.64 17.49
C LYS A 19 -0.34 -8.71 17.28
N ARG A 20 -0.04 -9.55 18.29
CA ARG A 20 1.02 -10.56 18.18
C ARG A 20 0.64 -11.64 17.19
N LEU A 21 -0.60 -12.11 17.24
CA LEU A 21 -1.10 -13.10 16.29
C LEU A 21 -1.11 -12.57 14.86
N VAL A 22 -1.59 -11.34 14.65
CA VAL A 22 -1.60 -10.71 13.32
C VAL A 22 -0.19 -10.53 12.77
N LEU A 23 0.75 -10.01 13.56
CA LEU A 23 2.12 -9.81 13.11
C LEU A 23 2.86 -11.13 12.86
N SER A 24 2.63 -12.16 13.68
CA SER A 24 3.19 -13.50 13.44
C SER A 24 2.68 -14.09 12.12
N TRP A 25 1.37 -14.08 11.91
CA TRP A 25 0.77 -14.53 10.66
C TRP A 25 1.30 -13.73 9.45
N LEU A 26 1.37 -12.41 9.58
CA LEU A 26 1.87 -11.55 8.51
C LEU A 26 3.34 -11.86 8.19
N GLN A 27 4.20 -12.11 9.20
CA GLN A 27 5.59 -12.50 8.98
C GLN A 27 5.69 -13.83 8.22
N ASP A 28 4.82 -14.80 8.52
CA ASP A 28 4.79 -16.08 7.79
C ASP A 28 4.42 -15.88 6.32
N VAL A 29 3.46 -14.99 6.04
CA VAL A 29 3.11 -14.59 4.66
C VAL A 29 4.28 -13.88 3.97
N LEU A 30 4.91 -12.91 4.62
CA LEU A 30 6.01 -12.11 4.09
C LEU A 30 7.30 -12.93 3.87
N ASN A 31 7.44 -14.06 4.55
CA ASN A 31 8.55 -14.99 4.39
C ASN A 31 8.48 -15.87 3.12
N GLN A 32 7.40 -15.80 2.35
CA GLN A 32 7.23 -16.59 1.13
C GLN A 32 8.11 -16.06 -0.02
N PRO A 33 9.22 -16.72 -0.39
CA PRO A 33 10.21 -16.14 -1.32
C PRO A 33 9.69 -16.03 -2.77
N ASN A 34 8.72 -16.87 -3.14
CA ASN A 34 8.15 -16.90 -4.49
C ASN A 34 6.85 -16.08 -4.60
N THR A 35 6.53 -15.27 -3.59
CA THR A 35 5.35 -14.40 -3.57
C THR A 35 5.72 -13.00 -4.02
N THR A 36 4.85 -12.39 -4.81
CA THR A 36 4.97 -10.97 -5.19
C THR A 36 4.05 -10.15 -4.31
N PHE A 37 4.63 -9.21 -3.56
CA PHE A 37 3.95 -8.25 -2.71
C PHE A 37 3.80 -6.94 -3.47
N ILE A 38 2.56 -6.53 -3.69
CA ILE A 38 2.22 -5.36 -4.50
C ILE A 38 1.80 -4.24 -3.56
N PHE A 39 2.48 -3.11 -3.70
CA PHE A 39 2.23 -1.90 -2.91
C PHE A 39 1.92 -0.71 -3.82
N HIS A 40 1.43 0.34 -3.21
CA HIS A 40 1.40 1.67 -3.81
C HIS A 40 2.12 2.65 -2.88
N ASN A 41 3.26 3.19 -3.31
CA ASN A 41 4.23 3.89 -2.46
C ASN A 41 4.83 2.95 -1.39
N ALA A 42 5.39 1.85 -1.86
CA ALA A 42 5.96 0.77 -1.04
C ALA A 42 6.93 1.26 0.06
N MET A 43 7.61 2.39 -0.17
CA MET A 43 8.50 3.00 0.81
C MET A 43 7.80 3.28 2.14
N TYR A 44 6.54 3.70 2.11
CA TYR A 44 5.75 3.96 3.31
C TYR A 44 5.48 2.66 4.07
N ASP A 45 4.90 1.67 3.41
CA ASP A 45 4.48 0.42 4.04
C ASP A 45 5.66 -0.42 4.51
N VAL A 46 6.69 -0.57 3.69
CA VAL A 46 7.89 -1.34 4.03
C VAL A 46 8.63 -0.75 5.23
N CYS A 47 8.71 0.58 5.34
CA CYS A 47 9.29 1.22 6.51
C CYS A 47 8.48 0.94 7.79
N TRP A 48 7.14 0.93 7.72
CA TRP A 48 6.30 0.58 8.86
C TRP A 48 6.42 -0.90 9.23
N LEU A 49 6.40 -1.81 8.25
CA LEU A 49 6.62 -3.24 8.49
C LEU A 49 7.97 -3.47 9.18
N ARG A 50 9.02 -2.83 8.70
CA ARG A 50 10.36 -2.91 9.31
C ARG A 50 10.39 -2.35 10.74
N LYS A 51 9.65 -1.27 11.03
CA LYS A 51 9.52 -0.73 12.39
C LYS A 51 8.85 -1.71 13.35
N GLU A 52 7.89 -2.49 12.86
CA GLU A 52 7.25 -3.57 13.62
C GLU A 52 8.10 -4.86 13.68
N GLY A 53 9.34 -4.83 13.16
CA GLY A 53 10.26 -5.97 13.17
C GLY A 53 10.01 -7.00 12.05
N LEU A 54 9.16 -6.68 11.08
CA LEU A 54 8.84 -7.56 9.96
C LEU A 54 9.81 -7.37 8.79
N SER A 55 10.05 -8.47 8.06
CA SER A 55 10.90 -8.47 6.85
C SER A 55 10.19 -9.17 5.69
N ILE A 56 10.42 -8.69 4.47
CA ILE A 56 9.85 -9.26 3.25
C ILE A 56 10.94 -10.04 2.52
N LYS A 57 10.68 -11.34 2.25
CA LYS A 57 11.58 -12.20 1.47
C LYS A 57 11.14 -12.39 0.03
N GLY A 58 9.89 -12.08 -0.29
CA GLY A 58 9.36 -12.15 -1.66
C GLY A 58 9.69 -10.92 -2.48
N HIS A 59 9.17 -10.90 -3.70
CA HIS A 59 9.36 -9.80 -4.63
C HIS A 59 8.48 -8.60 -4.27
N ILE A 60 9.05 -7.42 -4.20
CA ILE A 60 8.31 -6.18 -3.97
C ILE A 60 8.01 -5.51 -5.31
N VAL A 61 6.77 -5.10 -5.50
CA VAL A 61 6.32 -4.29 -6.63
C VAL A 61 5.70 -3.01 -6.10
N ASP A 62 6.12 -1.87 -6.64
CA ASP A 62 5.53 -0.58 -6.34
C ASP A 62 4.81 -0.02 -7.58
N THR A 63 3.49 0.09 -7.49
CA THR A 63 2.66 0.62 -8.59
C THR A 63 2.89 2.11 -8.83
N MET A 64 3.38 2.86 -7.85
CA MET A 64 3.74 4.27 -8.03
C MET A 64 4.99 4.40 -8.89
N ILE A 65 6.02 3.57 -8.68
CA ILE A 65 7.22 3.49 -9.53
C ILE A 65 6.83 3.07 -10.95
N ALA A 66 6.01 2.02 -11.09
CA ALA A 66 5.54 1.58 -12.40
C ALA A 66 4.84 2.70 -13.18
N ALA A 67 3.92 3.42 -12.52
CA ALA A 67 3.19 4.51 -13.15
C ALA A 67 4.08 5.70 -13.54
N SER A 68 5.11 6.01 -12.75
CA SER A 68 6.05 7.09 -13.06
C SER A 68 6.97 6.77 -14.25
N LEU A 69 7.29 5.51 -14.46
CA LEU A 69 8.06 5.08 -15.65
C LEU A 69 7.21 5.12 -16.92
N ILE A 70 5.91 4.79 -16.82
CA ILE A 70 4.98 4.80 -17.97
C ILE A 70 4.69 6.23 -18.44
N ASP A 71 4.54 7.16 -17.50
CA ASP A 71 4.22 8.56 -17.81
C ASP A 71 4.82 9.47 -16.73
N GLU A 72 6.04 9.97 -16.98
CA GLU A 72 6.78 10.86 -16.09
C GLU A 72 6.21 12.29 -16.03
N ASN A 73 5.32 12.64 -16.96
CA ASN A 73 4.76 13.99 -17.04
C ASN A 73 3.50 14.18 -16.19
N ARG A 74 3.07 13.14 -15.45
CA ARG A 74 1.91 13.24 -14.58
C ARG A 74 2.13 14.20 -13.42
N LEU A 75 1.13 15.03 -13.15
CA LEU A 75 1.12 15.93 -11.99
C LEU A 75 0.91 15.17 -10.66
N SER A 76 0.41 13.94 -10.70
CA SER A 76 0.12 13.16 -9.49
C SER A 76 0.09 11.67 -9.76
N TYR A 77 0.74 10.92 -8.88
CA TYR A 77 0.78 9.45 -8.85
C TYR A 77 -0.04 8.87 -7.68
N ARG A 78 -1.00 9.60 -7.15
CA ARG A 78 -1.87 9.11 -6.08
C ARG A 78 -2.71 7.92 -6.56
N LEU A 79 -2.91 6.94 -5.66
CA LEU A 79 -3.65 5.72 -5.96
C LEU A 79 -5.04 5.99 -6.55
N ASP A 80 -5.82 6.90 -5.94
CA ASP A 80 -7.17 7.25 -6.38
C ASP A 80 -7.21 7.80 -7.82
N ILE A 81 -6.19 8.61 -8.18
CA ILE A 81 -6.09 9.19 -9.53
C ILE A 81 -5.69 8.12 -10.55
N LEU A 82 -4.70 7.28 -10.21
CA LEU A 82 -4.24 6.22 -11.10
C LEU A 82 -5.29 5.13 -11.28
N ALA A 83 -5.94 4.69 -10.19
CA ALA A 83 -6.99 3.67 -10.25
C ALA A 83 -8.18 4.15 -11.09
N LYS A 84 -8.59 5.42 -10.94
CA LYS A 84 -9.63 6.01 -11.79
C LYS A 84 -9.24 6.03 -13.27
N HIS A 85 -7.98 6.40 -13.56
CA HIS A 85 -7.50 6.52 -14.95
C HIS A 85 -7.33 5.16 -15.64
N TYR A 86 -6.64 4.22 -14.99
CA TYR A 86 -6.26 2.95 -15.61
C TYR A 86 -7.29 1.83 -15.46
N VAL A 87 -8.11 1.88 -14.40
CA VAL A 87 -9.00 0.76 -13.99
C VAL A 87 -10.46 1.19 -13.88
N GLY A 88 -10.74 2.50 -13.95
CA GLY A 88 -12.11 3.02 -13.82
C GLY A 88 -12.67 2.96 -12.39
N ILE A 89 -11.84 2.64 -11.38
CA ILE A 89 -12.25 2.55 -9.98
C ILE A 89 -12.18 3.94 -9.36
N GLY A 90 -13.35 4.50 -9.07
CA GLY A 90 -13.47 5.76 -8.34
C GLY A 90 -13.25 5.59 -6.84
N LYS A 91 -12.90 6.69 -6.19
CA LYS A 91 -12.76 6.78 -4.74
C LYS A 91 -14.14 6.75 -4.08
N ASP A 92 -14.30 5.91 -3.08
CA ASP A 92 -15.48 5.89 -2.22
C ASP A 92 -15.04 5.98 -0.76
N GLU A 93 -15.08 7.19 -0.24
CA GLU A 93 -14.74 7.50 1.15
C GLU A 93 -15.99 7.89 1.96
N ASN A 94 -17.18 7.69 1.42
CA ASN A 94 -18.41 8.21 2.02
C ASN A 94 -18.59 7.74 3.45
N VAL A 95 -18.40 6.45 3.72
CA VAL A 95 -18.53 5.87 5.07
C VAL A 95 -17.47 6.43 6.01
N LEU A 96 -16.21 6.49 5.56
CA LEU A 96 -15.10 7.03 6.34
C LEU A 96 -15.30 8.52 6.66
N GLN A 97 -15.70 9.32 5.66
CA GLN A 97 -15.95 10.76 5.82
C GLN A 97 -17.14 11.03 6.76
N ALA A 98 -18.23 10.26 6.63
CA ALA A 98 -19.39 10.38 7.50
C ALA A 98 -19.03 10.04 8.96
N ALA A 99 -18.32 8.94 9.17
CA ALA A 99 -17.86 8.56 10.51
C ALA A 99 -16.92 9.63 11.11
N ALA A 100 -15.91 10.08 10.35
CA ALA A 100 -15.00 11.11 10.83
C ALA A 100 -15.72 12.39 11.25
N LYS A 101 -16.72 12.82 10.48
CA LYS A 101 -17.55 13.98 10.81
C LYS A 101 -18.34 13.78 12.09
N GLU A 102 -18.93 12.59 12.27
CA GLU A 102 -19.70 12.26 13.49
C GLU A 102 -18.83 12.27 14.74
N TYR A 103 -17.59 11.76 14.63
CA TYR A 103 -16.62 11.74 15.72
C TYR A 103 -15.84 13.06 15.89
N GLY A 104 -16.05 14.07 15.03
CA GLY A 104 -15.32 15.34 15.06
C GLY A 104 -13.83 15.22 14.73
N LEU A 105 -13.48 14.26 13.88
CA LEU A 105 -12.12 13.88 13.53
C LEU A 105 -11.82 14.18 12.03
N ASP A 106 -10.53 14.30 11.70
CA ASP A 106 -10.08 14.33 10.30
C ASP A 106 -10.00 12.90 9.76
N ALA A 107 -10.72 12.62 8.67
CA ALA A 107 -10.83 11.28 8.10
C ALA A 107 -9.47 10.64 7.72
N LYS A 108 -8.43 11.42 7.46
CA LYS A 108 -7.11 10.92 7.06
C LYS A 108 -6.07 10.99 8.17
N LYS A 109 -6.04 12.09 8.91
CA LYS A 109 -5.05 12.29 9.97
C LYS A 109 -5.37 11.50 11.23
N ASP A 110 -6.67 11.38 11.53
CA ASP A 110 -7.17 10.74 12.74
C ASP A 110 -7.81 9.37 12.51
N MET A 111 -7.55 8.73 11.37
CA MET A 111 -8.15 7.45 10.98
C MET A 111 -7.95 6.35 12.04
N TRP A 112 -6.80 6.35 12.70
CA TRP A 112 -6.47 5.41 13.79
C TRP A 112 -7.32 5.60 15.06
N ARG A 113 -7.98 6.76 15.20
CA ARG A 113 -8.88 7.07 16.33
C ARG A 113 -10.31 6.61 16.07
N LEU A 114 -10.68 6.38 14.82
CA LEU A 114 -11.97 5.85 14.44
C LEU A 114 -12.09 4.36 14.81
N PRO A 115 -13.32 3.86 15.08
CA PRO A 115 -13.56 2.42 15.18
C PRO A 115 -13.15 1.70 13.88
N ALA A 116 -12.50 0.55 14.02
CA ALA A 116 -11.97 -0.24 12.90
C ALA A 116 -13.02 -0.55 11.81
N LEU A 117 -14.30 -0.70 12.22
CA LEU A 117 -15.41 -0.97 11.31
C LEU A 117 -15.56 0.07 10.19
N PHE A 118 -15.32 1.35 10.47
CA PHE A 118 -15.46 2.42 9.49
C PHE A 118 -14.25 2.57 8.58
N VAL A 119 -13.10 2.01 8.98
CA VAL A 119 -11.85 2.07 8.23
C VAL A 119 -11.65 0.86 7.32
N GLY A 120 -12.16 -0.31 7.72
CA GLY A 120 -11.92 -1.58 7.04
C GLY A 120 -12.27 -1.55 5.56
N GLN A 121 -13.47 -1.13 5.22
CA GLN A 121 -13.94 -1.07 3.82
C GLN A 121 -13.05 -0.17 2.93
N TYR A 122 -12.60 0.96 3.47
CA TYR A 122 -11.69 1.87 2.79
C TYR A 122 -10.33 1.20 2.53
N ALA A 123 -9.74 0.56 3.55
CA ALA A 123 -8.43 -0.09 3.46
C ALA A 123 -8.45 -1.30 2.51
N GLU A 124 -9.50 -2.12 2.57
CA GLU A 124 -9.70 -3.26 1.65
C GLU A 124 -9.80 -2.80 0.20
N ARG A 125 -10.54 -1.71 -0.05
CA ARG A 125 -10.68 -1.14 -1.38
C ARG A 125 -9.38 -0.59 -1.94
N ASP A 126 -8.55 0.04 -1.10
CA ASP A 126 -7.23 0.52 -1.51
C ASP A 126 -6.32 -0.66 -1.90
N ALA A 127 -6.34 -1.77 -1.15
CA ALA A 127 -5.60 -2.98 -1.48
C ALA A 127 -6.07 -3.61 -2.81
N GLU A 128 -7.39 -3.74 -3.00
CA GLU A 128 -7.98 -4.26 -4.24
C GLU A 128 -7.64 -3.37 -5.44
N SER A 129 -7.74 -2.05 -5.26
CA SER A 129 -7.41 -1.07 -6.30
C SER A 129 -5.94 -1.15 -6.70
N THR A 130 -5.05 -1.33 -5.72
CA THR A 130 -3.60 -1.49 -5.95
C THR A 130 -3.30 -2.75 -6.77
N LEU A 131 -3.94 -3.87 -6.45
CA LEU A 131 -3.79 -5.12 -7.20
C LEU A 131 -4.27 -4.98 -8.65
N LYS A 132 -5.48 -4.43 -8.85
CA LYS A 132 -6.04 -4.20 -10.20
C LYS A 132 -5.19 -3.21 -11.01
N LEU A 133 -4.71 -2.16 -10.36
CA LEU A 133 -3.81 -1.18 -10.98
C LEU A 133 -2.53 -1.85 -11.46
N TRP A 134 -1.90 -2.71 -10.65
CA TRP A 134 -0.70 -3.45 -11.05
C TRP A 134 -0.95 -4.31 -12.28
N GLN A 135 -2.06 -5.05 -12.34
CA GLN A 135 -2.40 -5.88 -13.48
C GLN A 135 -2.43 -5.06 -14.78
N ARG A 136 -2.92 -3.84 -14.71
CA ARG A 136 -2.95 -2.94 -15.88
C ARG A 136 -1.59 -2.32 -16.19
N LEU A 137 -0.90 -1.78 -15.19
CA LEU A 137 0.41 -1.14 -15.37
C LEU A 137 1.46 -2.14 -15.88
N LYS A 138 1.41 -3.41 -15.45
CA LYS A 138 2.30 -4.45 -15.95
C LYS A 138 2.21 -4.61 -17.48
N ILE A 139 1.00 -4.53 -18.03
CA ILE A 139 0.77 -4.60 -19.49
C ILE A 139 1.36 -3.36 -20.17
N GLU A 140 1.17 -2.18 -19.60
CA GLU A 140 1.73 -0.94 -20.15
C GLU A 140 3.26 -0.93 -20.14
N LEU A 141 3.88 -1.38 -19.02
CA LEU A 141 5.33 -1.53 -18.93
C LEU A 141 5.88 -2.47 -20.01
N TYR A 142 5.18 -3.58 -20.26
CA TYR A 142 5.57 -4.53 -21.29
C TYR A 142 5.45 -3.93 -22.70
N ASN A 143 4.32 -3.29 -23.00
CA ASN A 143 4.04 -2.68 -24.30
C ASN A 143 5.01 -1.54 -24.66
N GLN A 144 5.54 -0.84 -23.64
CA GLN A 144 6.48 0.28 -23.81
C GLN A 144 7.95 -0.14 -23.63
N GLU A 145 8.23 -1.46 -23.50
CA GLU A 145 9.57 -2.01 -23.31
C GLU A 145 10.29 -1.48 -22.06
N LEU A 146 9.52 -1.15 -21.00
CA LEU A 146 10.04 -0.55 -19.75
C LEU A 146 10.32 -1.57 -18.64
N MET A 147 10.14 -2.87 -18.88
CA MET A 147 10.30 -3.90 -17.85
C MET A 147 11.72 -4.00 -17.30
N ASP A 148 12.75 -3.75 -18.11
CA ASP A 148 14.14 -3.79 -17.66
C ASP A 148 14.44 -2.63 -16.72
N VAL A 149 13.96 -1.43 -17.03
CA VAL A 149 14.09 -0.24 -16.19
C VAL A 149 13.30 -0.44 -14.88
N PHE A 150 12.07 -0.95 -14.97
CA PHE A 150 11.28 -1.27 -13.79
C PHE A 150 11.97 -2.29 -12.88
N THR A 151 12.62 -3.30 -13.47
CA THR A 151 13.39 -4.30 -12.73
C THR A 151 14.61 -3.67 -12.03
N LEU A 152 15.28 -2.72 -12.69
CA LEU A 152 16.41 -1.98 -12.11
C LEU A 152 15.95 -1.16 -10.89
N GLU A 153 14.87 -0.38 -11.03
CA GLU A 153 14.28 0.41 -9.95
C GLU A 153 13.85 -0.48 -8.76
N THR A 154 13.23 -1.62 -9.06
CA THR A 154 12.84 -2.59 -8.02
C THR A 154 14.06 -3.15 -7.26
N LYS A 155 15.17 -3.42 -7.95
CA LYS A 155 16.43 -3.87 -7.31
C LYS A 155 17.09 -2.78 -6.47
N LEU A 156 16.93 -1.52 -6.85
CA LEU A 156 17.45 -0.36 -6.10
C LEU A 156 16.63 -0.10 -4.83
N PHE A 157 15.34 -0.44 -4.84
CA PHE A 157 14.40 -0.12 -3.77
C PHE A 157 14.86 -0.50 -2.34
N PRO A 158 15.42 -1.70 -2.06
CA PRO A 158 15.92 -2.04 -0.72
C PRO A 158 17.01 -1.08 -0.22
N CYS A 159 17.89 -0.63 -1.11
CA CYS A 159 18.92 0.36 -0.79
C CYS A 159 18.29 1.70 -0.35
N LEU A 160 17.26 2.15 -1.07
CA LEU A 160 16.55 3.38 -0.72
C LEU A 160 15.80 3.26 0.62
N VAL A 161 15.24 2.09 0.93
CA VAL A 161 14.65 1.79 2.25
C VAL A 161 15.70 1.89 3.34
N ASP A 162 16.88 1.31 3.15
CA ASP A 162 17.98 1.37 4.11
C ASP A 162 18.48 2.80 4.32
N MET A 163 18.62 3.58 3.26
CA MET A 163 18.98 4.99 3.34
C MET A 163 17.97 5.80 4.15
N ARG A 164 16.68 5.59 3.91
CA ARG A 164 15.60 6.24 4.65
C ARG A 164 15.59 5.86 6.14
N PHE A 165 15.82 4.59 6.45
CA PHE A 165 15.89 4.11 7.83
C PHE A 165 17.10 4.66 8.58
N LYS A 166 18.26 4.73 7.92
CA LYS A 166 19.49 5.29 8.46
C LYS A 166 19.39 6.79 8.70
N GLY A 167 18.66 7.48 7.84
CA GLY A 167 18.52 8.93 7.85
C GLY A 167 19.78 9.65 7.36
N VAL A 168 19.71 10.96 7.40
CA VAL A 168 20.83 11.86 7.10
C VAL A 168 21.17 12.65 8.36
N ARG A 169 22.45 12.68 8.69
CA ARG A 169 22.93 13.50 9.81
C ARG A 169 23.01 14.97 9.32
N VAL A 170 22.26 15.84 9.97
CA VAL A 170 22.26 17.28 9.77
C VAL A 170 23.09 17.93 10.86
#